data_73d64b052aa91b0b066657e45ec89136
#
_entry.id   73d64b052aa91b0b066657e45ec89136
#
_cell.length_a   1.000
_cell.length_b   1.000
_cell.length_c   1.000
_cell.angle_alpha   90.00
_cell.angle_beta   90.00
_cell.angle_gamma   90.00
#
_symmetry.space_group_name_H-M   'P 1'
#
loop_
_entity.id
_entity.type
_entity.pdbx_description
1 polymer ?
#
loop_
_entity_poly.entity_id
_entity_poly.type
_entity_poly.pdbx_seq_one_letter_code
_entity_poly.pdbx_strand_id
1 'polypeptide(L)'
;MNKIAWAERSCKTNTIGTVNILEILKLIKHKTIAVFITSDKVYKNLEIKRGYKENDILGDYDPYSASKASADLAIQSYYKSCLNKNKNVKIATARAGNVIGGGDWSPNRIIPDCVTKWSQ
;
A
#
# COMPACT_ATOMS: atom_id res chain seq x y z
N MET A 1 -16.67 15.76 3.03
CA MET A 1 -16.47 14.38 3.53
C MET A 1 -15.94 14.45 4.98
N ASN A 2 -16.55 13.73 5.91
CA ASN A 2 -16.12 13.74 7.31
C ASN A 2 -14.71 13.10 7.44
N LYS A 3 -13.74 13.85 7.96
CA LYS A 3 -12.33 13.40 8.07
C LYS A 3 -12.17 12.12 8.92
N ILE A 4 -13.00 11.93 9.95
CA ILE A 4 -12.98 10.74 10.81
C ILE A 4 -13.43 9.51 10.01
N ALA A 5 -14.55 9.61 9.28
CA ALA A 5 -15.06 8.52 8.46
C ALA A 5 -14.08 8.12 7.33
N TRP A 6 -13.31 9.07 6.81
CA TRP A 6 -12.26 8.80 5.83
C TRP A 6 -11.08 8.02 6.45
N ALA A 7 -10.63 8.42 7.64
CA ALA A 7 -9.53 7.75 8.35
C ALA A 7 -9.90 6.29 8.69
N GLU A 8 -11.09 6.07 9.24
CA GLU A 8 -11.60 4.73 9.55
C GLU A 8 -11.69 3.85 8.30
N ARG A 9 -12.23 4.38 7.20
CA ARG A 9 -12.32 3.67 5.93
C ARG A 9 -10.93 3.27 5.40
N SER A 10 -9.96 4.18 5.48
CA SER A 10 -8.58 3.92 5.06
C SER A 10 -7.97 2.75 5.84
N CYS A 11 -8.13 2.73 7.16
CA CYS A 11 -7.66 1.63 8.00
C CYS A 11 -8.38 0.31 7.70
N LYS A 12 -9.70 0.34 7.60
CA LYS A 12 -10.50 -0.86 7.26
C LYS A 12 -10.09 -1.45 5.92
N THR A 13 -9.96 -0.61 4.89
CA THR A 13 -9.62 -1.06 3.54
C THR A 13 -8.16 -1.50 3.46
N ASN A 14 -7.23 -0.64 3.85
CA ASN A 14 -5.80 -0.89 3.62
C ASN A 14 -5.23 -1.91 4.61
N THR A 15 -5.51 -1.77 5.90
CA THR A 15 -4.93 -2.65 6.92
C THR A 15 -5.72 -3.95 7.06
N ILE A 16 -7.01 -3.86 7.40
CA ILE A 16 -7.82 -5.06 7.64
C ILE A 16 -8.05 -5.84 6.35
N GLY A 17 -8.30 -5.16 5.23
CA GLY A 17 -8.41 -5.82 3.92
C GLY A 17 -7.15 -6.61 3.57
N THR A 18 -5.96 -6.05 3.82
CA THR A 18 -4.69 -6.77 3.63
C THR A 18 -4.58 -7.99 4.55
N VAL A 19 -4.92 -7.84 5.83
CA VAL A 19 -4.91 -8.97 6.78
C VAL A 19 -5.85 -10.08 6.32
N ASN A 20 -7.05 -9.76 5.84
CA ASN A 20 -7.99 -10.75 5.34
C ASN A 20 -7.41 -11.55 4.15
N ILE A 21 -6.72 -10.88 3.22
CA ILE A 21 -6.03 -11.57 2.11
C ILE A 21 -4.90 -12.47 2.64
N LEU A 22 -4.12 -11.99 3.61
CA LEU A 22 -3.03 -12.77 4.21
C LEU A 22 -3.54 -14.03 4.92
N GLU A 23 -4.70 -13.94 5.60
CA GLU A 23 -5.35 -15.11 6.19
C GLU A 23 -5.77 -16.14 5.13
N ILE A 24 -6.33 -15.68 4.01
CA ILE A 24 -6.68 -16.57 2.89
C ILE A 24 -5.43 -17.23 2.31
N LEU A 25 -4.33 -16.49 2.14
CA LEU A 25 -3.08 -17.02 1.60
C LEU A 25 -2.50 -18.17 2.43
N LYS A 26 -2.75 -18.21 3.73
CA LYS A 26 -2.34 -19.34 4.60
C LYS A 26 -3.02 -20.65 4.21
N LEU A 27 -4.23 -20.59 3.66
CA LEU A 27 -5.06 -21.74 3.33
C LEU A 27 -4.80 -22.26 1.91
N ILE A 28 -4.06 -21.53 1.09
CA ILE A 28 -3.82 -21.88 -0.32
C ILE A 28 -2.90 -23.09 -0.43
N LYS A 29 -3.34 -24.09 -1.23
CA LYS A 29 -2.63 -25.34 -1.47
C LYS A 29 -2.01 -25.44 -2.87
N HIS A 30 -2.30 -24.51 -3.76
CA HIS A 30 -1.74 -24.46 -5.11
C HIS A 30 -0.69 -23.37 -5.23
N LYS A 31 0.17 -23.43 -6.25
CA LYS A 31 1.20 -22.43 -6.49
C LYS A 31 0.57 -21.05 -6.73
N THR A 32 0.91 -20.08 -5.90
CA THR A 32 0.37 -18.72 -5.95
C THR A 32 1.48 -17.71 -5.72
N ILE A 33 1.47 -16.66 -6.52
CA ILE A 33 2.32 -15.48 -6.33
C ILE A 33 1.39 -14.31 -6.01
N ALA A 34 1.58 -13.70 -4.86
CA ALA A 34 0.82 -12.52 -4.44
C ALA A 34 1.76 -11.29 -4.37
N VAL A 35 1.44 -10.25 -5.13
CA VAL A 35 2.16 -8.99 -5.09
C VAL A 35 1.25 -7.94 -4.44
N PHE A 36 1.65 -7.46 -3.28
CA PHE A 36 0.92 -6.42 -2.55
C PHE A 36 1.42 -5.05 -2.99
N ILE A 37 0.53 -4.27 -3.57
CA ILE A 37 0.84 -2.89 -3.95
C ILE A 37 0.54 -1.98 -2.77
N THR A 38 1.59 -1.45 -2.16
CA THR A 38 1.48 -0.43 -1.13
C THR A 38 1.78 0.96 -1.73
N SER A 39 2.57 1.79 -1.08
CA SER A 39 2.84 3.15 -1.55
C SER A 39 4.18 3.63 -1.00
N ASP A 40 4.79 4.60 -1.66
CA ASP A 40 5.89 5.39 -1.10
C ASP A 40 5.49 6.10 0.22
N LYS A 41 4.19 6.38 0.39
CA LYS A 41 3.62 6.98 1.60
C LYS A 41 3.70 6.09 2.85
N VAL A 42 4.17 4.84 2.73
CA VAL A 42 4.46 3.99 3.88
C VAL A 42 5.66 4.50 4.69
N TYR A 43 6.58 5.22 4.06
CA TYR A 43 7.75 5.76 4.74
C TYR A 43 7.40 7.00 5.56
N LYS A 44 8.05 7.13 6.72
CA LYS A 44 8.06 8.39 7.46
C LYS A 44 8.79 9.44 6.63
N ASN A 45 8.16 10.59 6.38
CA ASN A 45 8.81 11.68 5.67
C ASN A 45 9.88 12.34 6.56
N LEU A 46 11.13 12.07 6.25
CA LEU A 46 12.30 12.61 6.97
C LEU A 46 13.04 13.68 6.15
N GLU A 47 12.50 14.07 4.99
CA GLU A 47 13.10 15.07 4.07
C GLU A 47 14.58 14.81 3.77
N ILE A 48 14.97 13.53 3.71
CA ILE A 48 16.35 13.12 3.45
C ILE A 48 16.71 13.29 1.98
N LYS A 49 17.96 13.64 1.70
CA LYS A 49 18.44 13.90 0.33
C LYS A 49 18.60 12.65 -0.55
N ARG A 50 18.59 11.47 0.01
CA ARG A 50 18.65 10.19 -0.72
C ARG A 50 17.26 9.58 -0.92
N GLY A 51 17.13 8.65 -1.85
CA GLY A 51 15.93 7.80 -1.95
C GLY A 51 15.72 6.93 -0.71
N TYR A 52 14.46 6.60 -0.41
CA TYR A 52 14.10 5.68 0.67
C TYR A 52 14.49 4.24 0.28
N LYS A 53 14.82 3.45 1.30
CA LYS A 53 15.14 2.01 1.20
C LYS A 53 14.11 1.19 1.97
N GLU A 54 14.03 -0.09 1.68
CA GLU A 54 13.02 -1.00 2.24
C GLU A 54 13.06 -1.09 3.77
N ASN A 55 14.19 -0.84 4.39
CA ASN A 55 14.40 -0.88 5.84
C ASN A 55 14.33 0.50 6.52
N ASP A 56 13.98 1.56 5.80
CA ASP A 56 13.76 2.86 6.41
C ASP A 56 12.46 2.87 7.24
N ILE A 57 12.34 3.82 8.15
CA ILE A 57 11.25 3.92 9.12
C ILE A 57 9.91 4.05 8.39
N LEU A 58 8.95 3.21 8.77
CA LEU A 58 7.59 3.22 8.26
C LEU A 58 6.65 4.01 9.18
N GLY A 59 5.59 4.57 8.58
CA GLY A 59 4.53 5.29 9.26
C GLY A 59 4.74 6.79 9.30
N ASP A 60 3.75 7.53 8.81
CA ASP A 60 3.72 8.98 8.88
C ASP A 60 2.44 9.44 9.60
N TYR A 61 2.28 10.74 9.78
CA TYR A 61 1.26 11.33 10.68
C TYR A 61 -0.15 11.32 10.11
N ASP A 62 -0.32 11.19 8.79
CA ASP A 62 -1.66 11.15 8.21
C ASP A 62 -2.25 9.73 8.21
N PRO A 63 -3.60 9.59 8.33
CA PRO A 63 -4.26 8.29 8.42
C PRO A 63 -4.07 7.37 7.21
N TYR A 64 -3.88 7.92 6.01
CA TYR A 64 -3.63 7.11 4.82
C TYR A 64 -2.25 6.48 4.90
N SER A 65 -1.21 7.28 5.15
CA SER A 65 0.17 6.82 5.32
C SER A 65 0.27 5.79 6.45
N ALA A 66 -0.35 6.07 7.60
CA ALA A 66 -0.41 5.15 8.72
C ALA A 66 -1.09 3.81 8.32
N SER A 67 -2.22 3.86 7.60
CA SER A 67 -2.93 2.64 7.18
C SER A 67 -2.14 1.80 6.17
N LYS A 68 -1.42 2.44 5.24
CA LYS A 68 -0.55 1.76 4.27
C LYS A 68 0.70 1.18 4.94
N ALA A 69 1.30 1.88 5.89
CA ALA A 69 2.43 1.38 6.69
C ALA A 69 2.00 0.19 7.55
N SER A 70 0.83 0.24 8.18
CA SER A 70 0.27 -0.86 8.95
C SER A 70 0.02 -2.11 8.09
N ALA A 71 -0.48 -1.92 6.86
CA ALA A 71 -0.63 -3.02 5.91
C ALA A 71 0.73 -3.64 5.54
N ASP A 72 1.74 -2.83 5.27
CA ASP A 72 3.09 -3.28 4.94
C ASP A 72 3.73 -4.07 6.10
N LEU A 73 3.60 -3.56 7.33
CA LEU A 73 4.05 -4.26 8.54
C LEU A 73 3.31 -5.59 8.75
N ALA A 74 2.00 -5.64 8.49
CA ALA A 74 1.22 -6.88 8.54
C ALA A 74 1.76 -7.91 7.54
N ILE A 75 2.03 -7.50 6.29
CA ILE A 75 2.60 -8.38 5.26
C ILE A 75 3.93 -8.96 5.72
N GLN A 76 4.84 -8.11 6.23
CA GLN A 76 6.14 -8.55 6.72
C GLN A 76 6.02 -9.54 7.89
N SER A 77 5.12 -9.26 8.84
CA SER A 77 4.87 -10.10 10.01
C SER A 77 4.33 -11.47 9.59
N TYR A 78 3.31 -11.50 8.74
CA TYR A 78 2.72 -12.75 8.24
C TYR A 78 3.72 -13.58 7.43
N TYR A 79 4.53 -12.94 6.61
CA TYR A 79 5.58 -13.62 5.88
C TYR A 79 6.56 -14.29 6.85
N LYS A 80 7.11 -13.54 7.79
CA LYS A 80 8.11 -14.06 8.73
C LYS A 80 7.57 -15.14 9.67
N SER A 81 6.32 -15.00 10.13
CA SER A 81 5.74 -15.91 11.12
C SER A 81 5.15 -17.19 10.51
N CYS A 82 4.55 -17.14 9.33
CA CYS A 82 3.83 -18.29 8.79
C CYS A 82 3.97 -18.52 7.27
N LEU A 83 3.88 -17.50 6.43
CA LEU A 83 3.81 -17.71 4.99
C LEU A 83 5.15 -18.14 4.36
N ASN A 84 6.28 -17.81 4.95
CA ASN A 84 7.60 -18.26 4.49
C ASN A 84 7.77 -19.79 4.52
N LYS A 85 6.98 -20.47 5.34
CA LYS A 85 6.97 -21.94 5.42
C LYS A 85 6.06 -22.60 4.39
N ASN A 86 5.14 -21.84 3.80
CA ASN A 86 4.24 -22.34 2.77
C ASN A 86 4.97 -22.36 1.40
N LYS A 87 5.35 -23.57 0.95
CA LYS A 87 6.07 -23.76 -0.32
C LYS A 87 5.26 -23.34 -1.55
N ASN A 88 3.93 -23.27 -1.42
CA ASN A 88 3.03 -22.94 -2.51
C ASN A 88 2.83 -21.44 -2.67
N VAL A 89 3.03 -20.64 -1.63
CA VAL A 89 2.76 -19.20 -1.65
C VAL A 89 4.06 -18.42 -1.65
N LYS A 90 4.19 -17.52 -2.62
CA LYS A 90 5.26 -16.51 -2.65
C LYS A 90 4.61 -15.14 -2.58
N ILE A 91 5.16 -14.27 -1.74
CA ILE A 91 4.67 -12.91 -1.62
C ILE A 91 5.78 -11.90 -1.85
N ALA A 92 5.40 -10.77 -2.43
CA ALA A 92 6.24 -9.60 -2.56
C ALA A 92 5.43 -8.35 -2.23
N THR A 93 6.10 -7.29 -1.79
CA THR A 93 5.50 -5.97 -1.60
C THR A 93 6.16 -4.99 -2.55
N ALA A 94 5.36 -4.21 -3.27
CA ALA A 94 5.82 -3.12 -4.12
C ALA A 94 5.35 -1.78 -3.55
N ARG A 95 6.29 -0.87 -3.30
CA ARG A 95 6.05 0.47 -2.78
C ARG A 95 6.18 1.48 -3.92
N ALA A 96 5.08 1.69 -4.64
CA ALA A 96 5.07 2.60 -5.77
C ALA A 96 4.79 4.05 -5.34
N GLY A 97 5.40 5.01 -6.02
CA GLY A 97 5.01 6.42 -5.97
C GLY A 97 3.72 6.68 -6.75
N ASN A 98 3.56 7.88 -7.29
CA ASN A 98 2.39 8.19 -8.11
C ASN A 98 2.38 7.35 -9.37
N VAL A 99 1.30 6.58 -9.56
CA VAL A 99 1.09 5.76 -10.75
C VAL A 99 0.32 6.59 -11.77
N ILE A 100 0.81 6.60 -13.00
CA ILE A 100 0.21 7.31 -14.14
C ILE A 100 -0.24 6.28 -15.16
N GLY A 101 -1.48 6.40 -15.63
CA GLY A 101 -2.05 5.51 -16.62
C GLY A 101 -3.23 6.15 -17.36
N GLY A 102 -3.55 5.62 -18.55
CA GLY A 102 -4.74 6.05 -19.29
C GLY A 102 -6.03 5.70 -18.55
N GLY A 103 -7.06 6.55 -18.73
CA GLY A 103 -8.40 6.32 -18.17
C GLY A 103 -8.61 6.80 -16.72
N ASP A 104 -7.59 7.33 -16.04
CA ASP A 104 -7.77 7.96 -14.73
C ASP A 104 -8.17 9.43 -14.90
N TRP A 105 -9.44 9.73 -14.65
CA TRP A 105 -10.01 11.08 -14.65
C TRP A 105 -10.48 11.50 -13.26
N SER A 106 -9.94 10.89 -12.22
CA SER A 106 -10.30 11.21 -10.84
C SER A 106 -9.91 12.65 -10.48
N PRO A 107 -10.78 13.40 -9.77
CA PRO A 107 -10.48 14.77 -9.38
C PRO A 107 -9.26 14.86 -8.46
N ASN A 108 -8.56 15.98 -8.50
CA ASN A 108 -7.35 16.25 -7.71
C ASN A 108 -6.19 15.29 -8.05
N ARG A 109 -6.09 14.86 -9.30
CA ARG A 109 -4.96 14.13 -9.84
C ARG A 109 -4.16 15.04 -10.75
N ILE A 110 -2.85 15.14 -10.52
CA ILE A 110 -2.00 16.13 -11.19
C ILE A 110 -2.05 16.00 -12.72
N ILE A 111 -1.99 14.79 -13.28
CA ILE A 111 -1.98 14.59 -14.73
C ILE A 111 -3.35 14.88 -15.35
N PRO A 112 -4.48 14.31 -14.90
CA PRO A 112 -5.81 14.68 -15.39
C PRO A 112 -6.11 16.17 -15.25
N ASP A 113 -5.74 16.78 -14.13
CA ASP A 113 -5.97 18.22 -13.91
C ASP A 113 -5.15 19.07 -14.89
N CYS A 114 -3.88 18.72 -15.15
CA CYS A 114 -3.06 19.39 -16.14
C CYS A 114 -3.63 19.23 -17.55
N VAL A 115 -3.95 18.00 -17.97
CA VAL A 115 -4.52 17.75 -19.31
C VAL A 115 -5.81 18.53 -19.51
N THR A 116 -6.73 18.49 -18.54
CA THR A 116 -8.01 19.20 -18.63
C THR A 116 -7.83 20.72 -18.72
N LYS A 117 -6.90 21.29 -17.96
CA LYS A 117 -6.65 22.74 -17.96
C LYS A 117 -5.87 23.23 -19.17
N TRP A 118 -5.01 22.40 -19.74
CA TRP A 118 -4.24 22.76 -20.95
C TRP A 118 -5.01 22.53 -22.24
N SER A 119 -6.10 21.75 -22.20
CA SER A 119 -6.98 21.52 -23.36
C SER A 119 -8.09 22.56 -23.51
N GLN A 120 -8.16 23.54 -22.59
CA GLN A 120 -9.06 24.71 -22.66
C GLN A 120 -8.34 25.92 -23.24
#